data_3d242e88d8390de4ca2e8ec2e6f11f31
#
_entry.id   3d242e88d8390de4ca2e8ec2e6f11f31
#
_cell.length_a   1.000
_cell.length_b   1.000
_cell.length_c   1.000
_cell.angle_alpha   90.00
_cell.angle_beta   90.00
_cell.angle_gamma   90.00
#
_symmetry.space_group_name_H-M   'P 1'
#
loop_
_entity.id
_entity.type
_entity.pdbx_description
1 polymer ?
#
loop_
_entity_poly.entity_id
_entity_poly.type
_entity_poly.pdbx_seq_one_letter_code
_entity_poly.pdbx_strand_id
1 'polypeptide(L)'
;MVAIVCPKCNSVNTCRIAYGMPAYTPELEQKLEAGKVHLGGCVIEEDSPNHHCNDCELDFDTNAPNIYLDIDGVLLANDLTPANYSKEFLATVLERYPYTTYWLTTHCDGDASVPIQHIGHLFDDETVELMEKIKPTSWQTAKTRAIDFNKPFLWFDDDLFYEEKETLKKHNVLDNWIEVDLAKNPDQLVQFLASFPRPVDFRSSSIK
;
A
#
# COMPACT_ATOMS: atom_id res chain seq x y z
N MET A 1 -14.12 19.55 0.05
CA MET A 1 -12.93 18.85 -0.53
C MET A 1 -12.30 18.08 0.59
N VAL A 2 -12.02 16.79 0.37
CA VAL A 2 -11.28 15.96 1.34
C VAL A 2 -9.83 16.43 1.34
N ALA A 3 -9.24 16.64 2.52
CA ALA A 3 -7.83 16.99 2.63
C ALA A 3 -6.97 15.80 2.17
N ILE A 4 -5.95 16.07 1.36
CA ILE A 4 -4.99 15.06 0.94
C ILE A 4 -3.94 14.94 2.03
N VAL A 5 -3.78 13.71 2.55
CA VAL A 5 -2.89 13.38 3.66
C VAL A 5 -1.65 12.70 3.14
N CYS A 6 -0.48 13.15 3.60
CA CYS A 6 0.80 12.51 3.27
C CYS A 6 0.84 11.07 3.83
N PRO A 7 1.15 10.05 3.02
CA PRO A 7 1.17 8.67 3.48
C PRO A 7 2.35 8.35 4.43
N LYS A 8 3.39 9.19 4.46
CA LYS A 8 4.57 9.01 5.32
C LYS A 8 4.41 9.64 6.70
N CYS A 9 4.03 10.93 6.76
CA CYS A 9 4.04 11.70 8.02
C CYS A 9 2.64 12.11 8.50
N ASN A 10 1.58 11.73 7.77
CA ASN A 10 0.18 12.09 8.04
C ASN A 10 -0.12 13.60 8.03
N SER A 11 0.76 14.42 7.49
CA SER A 11 0.52 15.84 7.32
C SER A 11 -0.53 16.13 6.26
N VAL A 12 -1.34 17.18 6.48
CA VAL A 12 -2.26 17.75 5.48
C VAL A 12 -1.63 18.91 4.72
N ASN A 13 -0.39 19.32 5.06
CA ASN A 13 0.36 20.36 4.38
C ASN A 13 0.97 19.79 3.09
N THR A 14 0.11 19.51 2.12
CA THR A 14 0.46 18.93 0.83
C THR A 14 0.03 19.82 -0.31
N CYS A 15 0.73 19.76 -1.44
CA CYS A 15 0.39 20.48 -2.65
C CYS A 15 0.49 19.59 -3.89
N ARG A 16 -0.07 20.06 -5.00
CA ARG A 16 0.06 19.38 -6.30
C ARG A 16 1.43 19.59 -6.89
N ILE A 17 1.94 18.56 -7.58
CA ILE A 17 3.13 18.66 -8.39
C ILE A 17 2.74 19.12 -9.80
N ALA A 18 3.43 20.15 -10.29
CA ALA A 18 3.32 20.64 -11.65
C ALA A 18 4.53 20.19 -12.46
N TYR A 19 4.28 19.45 -13.52
CA TYR A 19 5.29 18.96 -14.46
C TYR A 19 5.37 19.81 -15.71
N GLY A 20 6.47 19.67 -16.46
CA GLY A 20 6.73 20.39 -17.71
C GLY A 20 7.41 21.73 -17.44
N MET A 21 7.27 22.63 -18.40
CA MET A 21 7.85 23.99 -18.33
C MET A 21 6.71 25.02 -18.21
N PRO A 22 6.09 25.19 -17.03
CA PRO A 22 5.08 26.21 -16.87
C PRO A 22 5.68 27.61 -17.10
N ALA A 23 4.89 28.52 -17.68
CA ALA A 23 5.31 29.90 -17.81
C ALA A 23 5.59 30.48 -16.40
N TYR A 24 6.78 31.01 -16.19
CA TYR A 24 7.16 31.60 -14.92
C TYR A 24 6.50 32.99 -14.77
N THR A 25 5.37 33.01 -14.08
CA THR A 25 4.60 34.23 -13.83
C THR A 25 4.66 34.61 -12.35
N PRO A 26 4.41 35.89 -12.00
CA PRO A 26 4.35 36.30 -10.60
C PRO A 26 3.34 35.49 -9.77
N GLU A 27 2.24 35.01 -10.37
CA GLU A 27 1.25 34.17 -9.70
C GLU A 27 1.79 32.76 -9.42
N LEU A 28 2.62 32.20 -10.33
CA LEU A 28 3.28 30.91 -10.10
C LEU A 28 4.33 31.05 -8.99
N GLU A 29 5.13 32.11 -9.02
CA GLU A 29 6.13 32.39 -8.01
C GLU A 29 5.49 32.49 -6.60
N GLN A 30 4.41 33.23 -6.44
CA GLN A 30 3.66 33.32 -5.19
C GLN A 30 3.13 31.95 -4.73
N LYS A 31 2.66 31.07 -5.65
CA LYS A 31 2.19 29.75 -5.29
C LYS A 31 3.32 28.82 -4.84
N LEU A 32 4.49 28.93 -5.46
CA LEU A 32 5.69 28.19 -5.08
C LEU A 32 6.16 28.62 -3.68
N GLU A 33 6.31 29.91 -3.44
CA GLU A 33 6.70 30.46 -2.14
C GLU A 33 5.70 30.10 -1.02
N ALA A 34 4.40 30.05 -1.34
CA ALA A 34 3.34 29.68 -0.42
C ALA A 34 3.19 28.15 -0.24
N GLY A 35 4.02 27.31 -0.86
CA GLY A 35 3.92 25.85 -0.81
C GLY A 35 2.61 25.28 -1.38
N LYS A 36 1.96 26.00 -2.31
CA LYS A 36 0.69 25.57 -2.93
C LYS A 36 0.88 24.75 -4.19
N VAL A 37 2.08 24.77 -4.75
CA VAL A 37 2.52 24.03 -5.94
C VAL A 37 3.97 23.63 -5.74
N HIS A 38 4.34 22.43 -6.16
CA HIS A 38 5.71 21.94 -6.27
C HIS A 38 6.05 21.68 -7.74
N LEU A 39 7.32 21.91 -8.17
CA LEU A 39 7.74 21.64 -9.54
C LEU A 39 8.36 20.26 -9.64
N GLY A 40 7.76 19.37 -10.42
CA GLY A 40 8.20 17.98 -10.62
C GLY A 40 9.17 17.74 -11.77
N GLY A 41 9.72 18.81 -12.37
CA GLY A 41 10.63 18.68 -13.52
C GLY A 41 9.92 18.70 -14.87
N CYS A 42 10.70 18.50 -15.94
CA CYS A 42 10.22 18.69 -17.32
C CYS A 42 9.57 17.43 -17.92
N VAL A 43 9.88 16.27 -17.40
CA VAL A 43 9.39 14.98 -17.91
C VAL A 43 8.29 14.45 -16.97
N ILE A 44 7.20 14.00 -17.55
CA ILE A 44 6.17 13.27 -16.84
C ILE A 44 6.13 11.84 -17.36
N GLU A 45 6.27 10.89 -16.46
CA GLU A 45 6.12 9.46 -16.71
C GLU A 45 4.79 8.97 -16.16
N GLU A 46 4.37 7.78 -16.56
CA GLU A 46 3.08 7.23 -16.12
C GLU A 46 2.96 7.04 -14.61
N ASP A 47 4.09 6.79 -13.93
CA ASP A 47 4.19 6.61 -12.47
C ASP A 47 4.64 7.85 -11.71
N SER A 48 4.77 9.00 -12.39
CA SER A 48 5.17 10.24 -11.74
C SER A 48 4.21 10.60 -10.61
N PRO A 49 4.71 10.97 -9.42
CA PRO A 49 3.88 11.36 -8.29
C PRO A 49 3.05 12.61 -8.61
N ASN A 50 1.88 12.74 -8.00
CA ASN A 50 0.98 13.86 -8.28
C ASN A 50 0.89 14.89 -7.14
N HIS A 51 1.44 14.57 -5.96
CA HIS A 51 1.45 15.44 -4.78
C HIS A 51 2.80 15.44 -4.08
N HIS A 52 3.09 16.56 -3.44
CA HIS A 52 4.25 16.81 -2.60
C HIS A 52 3.81 17.13 -1.17
N CYS A 53 4.55 16.65 -0.19
CA CYS A 53 4.38 16.99 1.22
C CYS A 53 5.41 18.05 1.63
N ASN A 54 4.96 19.25 1.99
CA ASN A 54 5.84 20.34 2.41
C ASN A 54 6.54 20.09 3.77
N ASP A 55 6.07 19.10 4.58
CA ASP A 55 6.63 18.87 5.92
C ASP A 55 7.72 17.79 5.92
N CYS A 56 7.64 16.79 5.05
CA CYS A 56 8.63 15.71 5.00
C CYS A 56 9.25 15.50 3.62
N GLU A 57 8.95 16.40 2.68
CA GLU A 57 9.51 16.45 1.32
C GLU A 57 9.26 15.18 0.49
N LEU A 58 8.23 14.39 0.84
CA LEU A 58 7.83 13.20 0.09
C LEU A 58 6.99 13.59 -1.11
N ASP A 59 7.41 13.17 -2.30
CA ASP A 59 6.57 13.10 -3.48
C ASP A 59 5.80 11.79 -3.50
N PHE A 60 4.47 11.84 -3.70
CA PHE A 60 3.62 10.65 -3.65
C PHE A 60 2.46 10.72 -4.63
N ASP A 61 1.94 9.54 -4.99
CA ASP A 61 0.73 9.43 -5.79
C ASP A 61 -0.48 9.18 -4.87
N THR A 62 -1.48 10.05 -4.97
CA THR A 62 -2.74 9.90 -4.22
C THR A 62 -3.56 8.69 -4.65
N ASN A 63 -3.29 8.15 -5.85
CA ASN A 63 -3.94 6.95 -6.39
C ASN A 63 -3.13 5.67 -6.12
N ALA A 64 -1.99 5.77 -5.41
CA ALA A 64 -1.27 4.56 -5.00
C ALA A 64 -2.19 3.66 -4.16
N PRO A 65 -2.28 2.36 -4.48
CA PRO A 65 -3.14 1.44 -3.76
C PRO A 65 -2.63 1.22 -2.33
N ASN A 66 -3.56 0.90 -1.44
CA ASN A 66 -3.23 0.28 -0.18
C ASN A 66 -3.00 -1.21 -0.40
N ILE A 67 -1.92 -1.74 0.16
CA ILE A 67 -1.62 -3.17 0.12
C ILE A 67 -1.88 -3.73 1.52
N TYR A 68 -2.82 -4.65 1.62
CA TYR A 68 -3.17 -5.31 2.87
C TYR A 68 -2.64 -6.73 2.86
N LEU A 69 -1.92 -7.11 3.90
CA LEU A 69 -1.25 -8.40 4.01
C LEU A 69 -1.72 -9.15 5.25
N ASP A 70 -2.17 -10.39 5.07
CA ASP A 70 -2.24 -11.34 6.17
C ASP A 70 -0.88 -11.98 6.43
N ILE A 71 -0.76 -12.72 7.52
CA ILE A 71 0.43 -13.44 7.95
C ILE A 71 0.24 -14.94 7.69
N ASP A 72 -0.75 -15.53 8.34
CA ASP A 72 -1.01 -16.97 8.22
C ASP A 72 -1.52 -17.28 6.82
N GLY A 73 -0.98 -18.32 6.19
CA GLY A 73 -1.31 -18.67 4.82
C GLY A 73 -0.73 -17.74 3.73
N VAL A 74 -0.11 -16.61 4.11
CA VAL A 74 0.53 -15.65 3.17
C VAL A 74 2.04 -15.58 3.38
N LEU A 75 2.50 -15.10 4.53
CA LEU A 75 3.94 -15.03 4.86
C LEU A 75 4.42 -16.28 5.58
N LEU A 76 3.50 -16.98 6.25
CA LEU A 76 3.72 -18.30 6.82
C LEU A 76 2.92 -19.35 6.06
N ALA A 77 3.54 -20.48 5.81
CA ALA A 77 2.84 -21.66 5.31
C ALA A 77 2.02 -22.33 6.44
N ASN A 78 1.15 -23.28 6.09
CA ASN A 78 0.26 -23.95 7.05
C ASN A 78 0.98 -24.70 8.18
N ASP A 79 2.26 -25.01 8.03
CA ASP A 79 3.11 -25.62 9.04
C ASP A 79 3.85 -24.59 9.92
N LEU A 80 3.46 -23.31 9.81
CA LEU A 80 4.04 -22.16 10.51
C LEU A 80 5.51 -21.92 10.18
N THR A 81 5.99 -22.39 9.04
CA THR A 81 7.31 -22.00 8.50
C THR A 81 7.18 -20.80 7.56
N PRO A 82 8.25 -20.00 7.39
CA PRO A 82 8.24 -18.96 6.37
C PRO A 82 7.84 -19.49 5.00
N ALA A 83 6.91 -18.82 4.34
CA ALA A 83 6.50 -19.19 2.99
C ALA A 83 7.67 -18.99 2.01
N ASN A 84 7.74 -19.85 0.97
CA ASN A 84 8.72 -19.66 -0.09
C ASN A 84 8.58 -18.28 -0.72
N TYR A 85 9.69 -17.58 -0.89
CA TYR A 85 9.77 -16.23 -1.47
C TYR A 85 9.07 -15.11 -0.65
N SER A 86 8.75 -15.35 0.63
CA SER A 86 8.12 -14.32 1.48
C SER A 86 8.99 -13.06 1.63
N LYS A 87 10.31 -13.21 1.73
CA LYS A 87 11.26 -12.08 1.78
C LYS A 87 11.24 -11.27 0.49
N GLU A 88 11.38 -11.91 -0.66
CA GLU A 88 11.35 -11.27 -1.98
C GLU A 88 10.00 -10.62 -2.25
N PHE A 89 8.92 -11.24 -1.82
CA PHE A 89 7.57 -10.69 -1.91
C PHE A 89 7.46 -9.40 -1.09
N LEU A 90 7.83 -9.43 0.20
CA LEU A 90 7.83 -8.25 1.06
C LEU A 90 8.72 -7.13 0.52
N ALA A 91 9.94 -7.48 0.05
CA ALA A 91 10.84 -6.50 -0.55
C ALA A 91 10.20 -5.81 -1.76
N THR A 92 9.58 -6.58 -2.67
CA THR A 92 8.91 -6.04 -3.86
C THR A 92 7.72 -5.15 -3.50
N VAL A 93 6.89 -5.60 -2.54
CA VAL A 93 5.74 -4.82 -2.07
C VAL A 93 6.19 -3.49 -1.49
N LEU A 94 7.19 -3.50 -0.61
CA LEU A 94 7.66 -2.31 0.10
C LEU A 94 8.53 -1.39 -0.77
N GLU A 95 9.20 -1.91 -1.80
CA GLU A 95 9.86 -1.09 -2.81
C GLU A 95 8.86 -0.24 -3.59
N ARG A 96 7.71 -0.85 -3.97
CA ARG A 96 6.67 -0.18 -4.75
C ARG A 96 5.71 0.65 -3.91
N TYR A 97 5.39 0.19 -2.70
CA TYR A 97 4.37 0.78 -1.83
C TYR A 97 4.86 1.00 -0.39
N PRO A 98 5.98 1.73 -0.19
CA PRO A 98 6.66 1.82 1.12
C PRO A 98 5.81 2.47 2.21
N TYR A 99 4.78 3.24 1.84
CA TYR A 99 3.97 4.01 2.79
C TYR A 99 2.49 3.64 2.80
N THR A 100 2.08 2.68 1.97
CA THR A 100 0.69 2.25 1.83
C THR A 100 0.50 0.74 1.99
N THR A 101 1.47 0.07 2.63
CA THR A 101 1.39 -1.34 3.01
C THR A 101 0.97 -1.48 4.47
N TYR A 102 0.02 -2.38 4.74
CA TYR A 102 -0.66 -2.54 6.01
C TYR A 102 -0.77 -4.01 6.42
N TRP A 103 -0.58 -4.30 7.70
CA TRP A 103 -0.99 -5.56 8.29
C TRP A 103 -2.51 -5.66 8.34
N LEU A 104 -3.09 -6.72 7.81
CA LEU A 104 -4.51 -7.03 7.90
C LEU A 104 -4.68 -8.47 8.37
N THR A 105 -4.29 -8.71 9.59
CA THR A 105 -4.17 -10.01 10.24
C THR A 105 -4.82 -9.99 11.62
N THR A 106 -5.19 -11.15 12.13
CA THR A 106 -5.67 -11.32 13.52
C THR A 106 -4.59 -11.00 14.56
N HIS A 107 -3.32 -11.00 14.15
CA HIS A 107 -2.17 -10.70 15.00
C HIS A 107 -1.87 -9.20 15.13
N CYS A 108 -2.68 -8.32 14.51
CA CYS A 108 -2.49 -6.88 14.59
C CYS A 108 -3.76 -6.18 15.08
N ASP A 109 -3.63 -5.42 16.17
CA ASP A 109 -4.70 -4.57 16.71
C ASP A 109 -4.16 -3.16 16.99
N GLY A 110 -3.82 -2.44 15.93
CA GLY A 110 -3.35 -1.05 16.02
C GLY A 110 -1.89 -0.88 16.40
N ASP A 111 -1.15 -1.97 16.67
CA ASP A 111 0.27 -1.95 17.01
C ASP A 111 1.08 -2.82 16.04
N ALA A 112 1.94 -2.19 15.23
CA ALA A 112 2.78 -2.88 14.24
C ALA A 112 3.87 -3.77 14.89
N SER A 113 4.18 -3.59 16.16
CA SER A 113 5.17 -4.43 16.85
C SER A 113 4.64 -5.83 17.18
N VAL A 114 3.32 -5.98 17.32
CA VAL A 114 2.71 -7.26 17.71
C VAL A 114 2.91 -8.35 16.65
N PRO A 115 2.62 -8.12 15.35
CA PRO A 115 2.96 -9.07 14.30
C PRO A 115 4.44 -9.49 14.31
N ILE A 116 5.34 -8.52 14.46
CA ILE A 116 6.78 -8.76 14.47
C ILE A 116 7.21 -9.62 15.66
N GLN A 117 6.68 -9.34 16.85
CA GLN A 117 6.93 -10.17 18.05
C GLN A 117 6.43 -11.60 17.85
N HIS A 118 5.32 -11.77 17.12
CA HIS A 118 4.72 -13.07 16.87
C HIS A 118 5.55 -13.92 15.92
N ILE A 119 5.97 -13.37 14.77
CA ILE A 119 6.59 -14.15 13.69
C ILE A 119 8.07 -13.81 13.42
N GLY A 120 8.60 -12.68 13.93
CA GLY A 120 9.94 -12.20 13.57
C GLY A 120 11.05 -13.21 13.86
N HIS A 121 10.89 -14.04 14.90
CA HIS A 121 11.87 -15.08 15.26
C HIS A 121 12.00 -16.21 14.22
N LEU A 122 11.09 -16.29 13.25
CA LEU A 122 11.10 -17.26 12.15
C LEU A 122 11.84 -16.76 10.92
N PHE A 123 12.18 -15.47 10.86
CA PHE A 123 12.77 -14.81 9.70
C PHE A 123 14.17 -14.28 10.01
N ASP A 124 14.93 -13.96 8.96
CA ASP A 124 16.20 -13.27 9.09
C ASP A 124 16.01 -11.78 9.44
N ASP A 125 17.08 -11.14 9.95
CA ASP A 125 17.04 -9.74 10.40
C ASP A 125 16.62 -8.79 9.27
N GLU A 126 17.04 -9.02 8.03
CA GLU A 126 16.67 -8.19 6.88
C GLU A 126 15.16 -8.26 6.59
N THR A 127 14.56 -9.44 6.73
CA THR A 127 13.11 -9.62 6.56
C THR A 127 12.33 -8.95 7.70
N VAL A 128 12.85 -9.01 8.93
CA VAL A 128 12.27 -8.30 10.08
C VAL A 128 12.29 -6.79 9.85
N GLU A 129 13.41 -6.23 9.34
CA GLU A 129 13.51 -4.81 8.98
C GLU A 129 12.51 -4.39 7.89
N LEU A 130 12.15 -5.31 6.99
CA LEU A 130 11.05 -5.06 6.03
C LEU A 130 9.70 -5.01 6.74
N MET A 131 9.41 -5.95 7.64
CA MET A 131 8.17 -6.02 8.40
C MET A 131 7.93 -4.76 9.25
N GLU A 132 8.99 -4.14 9.80
CA GLU A 132 8.91 -2.89 10.58
C GLU A 132 8.36 -1.69 9.79
N LYS A 133 8.40 -1.75 8.47
CA LYS A 133 7.88 -0.69 7.58
C LYS A 133 6.38 -0.82 7.31
N ILE A 134 5.78 -1.96 7.67
CA ILE A 134 4.37 -2.25 7.44
C ILE A 134 3.53 -1.60 8.54
N LYS A 135 2.49 -0.87 8.14
CA LYS A 135 1.63 -0.12 9.07
C LYS A 135 0.61 -1.04 9.75
N PRO A 136 0.23 -0.74 11.00
CA PRO A 136 -0.81 -1.50 11.66
C PRO A 136 -2.20 -1.15 11.13
N THR A 137 -3.12 -2.12 11.27
CA THR A 137 -4.57 -1.89 11.22
C THR A 137 -5.21 -2.33 12.54
N SER A 138 -6.42 -1.86 12.80
CA SER A 138 -7.27 -2.35 13.89
C SER A 138 -8.67 -2.59 13.36
N TRP A 139 -9.24 -3.74 13.72
CA TRP A 139 -10.59 -4.14 13.35
C TRP A 139 -11.16 -5.10 14.41
N GLN A 140 -12.50 -5.29 14.46
CA GLN A 140 -13.11 -6.10 15.50
C GLN A 140 -13.85 -7.32 14.97
N THR A 141 -14.68 -7.21 13.96
CA THR A 141 -15.56 -8.31 13.51
C THR A 141 -15.17 -8.90 12.18
N ALA A 142 -14.62 -8.10 11.30
CA ALA A 142 -14.21 -8.51 9.96
C ALA A 142 -13.05 -7.63 9.48
N LYS A 143 -12.08 -8.20 8.78
CA LYS A 143 -10.91 -7.51 8.20
C LYS A 143 -11.33 -6.35 7.30
N THR A 144 -12.45 -6.47 6.60
CA THR A 144 -12.99 -5.41 5.72
C THR A 144 -13.31 -4.10 6.44
N ARG A 145 -13.40 -4.08 7.78
CA ARG A 145 -13.60 -2.85 8.57
C ARG A 145 -12.37 -1.95 8.59
N ALA A 146 -11.18 -2.50 8.35
CA ALA A 146 -9.94 -1.75 8.27
C ALA A 146 -9.57 -1.34 6.84
N ILE A 147 -10.31 -1.78 5.82
CA ILE A 147 -10.05 -1.44 4.43
C ILE A 147 -10.63 -0.05 4.10
N ASP A 148 -9.80 0.84 3.54
CA ASP A 148 -10.27 2.11 2.98
C ASP A 148 -10.79 1.90 1.56
N PHE A 149 -12.09 1.71 1.42
CA PHE A 149 -12.78 1.53 0.14
C PHE A 149 -12.79 2.78 -0.77
N ASN A 150 -12.31 3.93 -0.29
CA ASN A 150 -12.20 5.14 -1.12
C ASN A 150 -10.89 5.20 -1.89
N LYS A 151 -9.98 4.24 -1.65
CA LYS A 151 -8.72 4.09 -2.37
C LYS A 151 -8.65 2.77 -3.11
N PRO A 152 -7.90 2.69 -4.20
CA PRO A 152 -7.51 1.41 -4.76
C PRO A 152 -6.80 0.58 -3.67
N PHE A 153 -6.99 -0.73 -3.70
CA PHE A 153 -6.28 -1.63 -2.79
C PHE A 153 -6.10 -3.02 -3.40
N LEU A 154 -5.15 -3.76 -2.85
CA LEU A 154 -5.03 -5.21 -2.99
C LEU A 154 -4.98 -5.80 -1.58
N TRP A 155 -5.66 -6.91 -1.39
CA TRP A 155 -5.70 -7.64 -0.13
C TRP A 155 -5.26 -9.09 -0.36
N PHE A 156 -4.11 -9.46 0.19
CA PHE A 156 -3.53 -10.81 0.13
C PHE A 156 -3.90 -11.59 1.38
N ASP A 157 -4.60 -12.70 1.20
CA ASP A 157 -5.12 -13.52 2.29
C ASP A 157 -5.39 -14.94 1.78
N ASP A 158 -5.34 -15.95 2.64
CA ASP A 158 -5.62 -17.35 2.29
C ASP A 158 -7.09 -17.71 2.48
N ASP A 159 -7.85 -16.91 3.24
CA ASP A 159 -9.26 -17.16 3.52
C ASP A 159 -10.11 -15.88 3.38
N LEU A 160 -11.32 -16.04 2.89
CA LEU A 160 -12.29 -14.97 2.72
C LEU A 160 -13.63 -15.38 3.31
N PHE A 161 -13.94 -14.89 4.50
CA PHE A 161 -15.18 -15.17 5.17
C PHE A 161 -16.40 -14.63 4.43
N TYR A 162 -17.54 -15.28 4.62
CA TYR A 162 -18.78 -14.92 3.91
C TYR A 162 -19.15 -13.43 4.02
N GLU A 163 -19.07 -12.85 5.22
CA GLU A 163 -19.41 -11.43 5.46
C GLU A 163 -18.42 -10.48 4.73
N GLU A 164 -17.17 -10.84 4.68
CA GLU A 164 -16.13 -10.08 3.98
C GLU A 164 -16.36 -10.12 2.46
N LYS A 165 -16.64 -11.31 1.94
CA LYS A 165 -16.97 -11.52 0.52
C LYS A 165 -18.20 -10.69 0.10
N GLU A 166 -19.26 -10.70 0.91
CA GLU A 166 -20.45 -9.90 0.63
C GLU A 166 -20.17 -8.38 0.70
N THR A 167 -19.29 -7.98 1.61
CA THR A 167 -18.83 -6.58 1.71
C THR A 167 -18.06 -6.17 0.46
N LEU A 168 -17.09 -6.98 0.00
CA LEU A 168 -16.34 -6.70 -1.22
C LEU A 168 -17.24 -6.65 -2.46
N LYS A 169 -18.20 -7.57 -2.58
CA LYS A 169 -19.20 -7.57 -3.68
C LYS A 169 -20.05 -6.29 -3.67
N LYS A 170 -20.50 -5.86 -2.48
CA LYS A 170 -21.30 -4.63 -2.35
C LYS A 170 -20.54 -3.39 -2.83
N HIS A 171 -19.24 -3.37 -2.67
CA HIS A 171 -18.36 -2.31 -3.15
C HIS A 171 -17.86 -2.54 -4.59
N ASN A 172 -18.22 -3.66 -5.26
CA ASN A 172 -17.74 -4.06 -6.59
C ASN A 172 -16.20 -4.17 -6.69
N VAL A 173 -15.57 -4.68 -5.64
CA VAL A 173 -14.10 -4.80 -5.51
C VAL A 173 -13.66 -6.21 -5.08
N LEU A 174 -14.44 -7.23 -5.42
CA LEU A 174 -14.10 -8.61 -5.07
C LEU A 174 -12.77 -9.05 -5.71
N ASP A 175 -12.46 -8.56 -6.90
CA ASP A 175 -11.22 -8.89 -7.62
C ASP A 175 -9.97 -8.23 -6.99
N ASN A 176 -10.15 -7.36 -5.99
CA ASN A 176 -9.05 -6.77 -5.23
C ASN A 176 -8.57 -7.69 -4.09
N TRP A 177 -9.32 -8.74 -3.77
CA TRP A 177 -8.89 -9.81 -2.89
C TRP A 177 -8.08 -10.82 -3.71
N ILE A 178 -6.86 -11.07 -3.29
CA ILE A 178 -5.91 -11.96 -3.94
C ILE A 178 -5.76 -13.20 -3.07
N GLU A 179 -6.34 -14.29 -3.52
CA GLU A 179 -6.24 -15.58 -2.83
C GLU A 179 -4.79 -16.09 -2.86
N VAL A 180 -4.25 -16.34 -1.69
CA VAL A 180 -2.95 -17.01 -1.52
C VAL A 180 -3.22 -18.43 -1.03
N ASP A 181 -2.93 -19.44 -1.85
CA ASP A 181 -3.16 -20.86 -1.52
C ASP A 181 -1.82 -21.61 -1.59
N LEU A 182 -1.01 -21.45 -0.55
CA LEU A 182 0.30 -22.08 -0.44
C LEU A 182 0.22 -23.60 -0.29
N ALA A 183 -0.94 -24.14 0.09
CA ALA A 183 -1.15 -25.59 0.15
C ALA A 183 -1.21 -26.20 -1.24
N LYS A 184 -1.81 -25.49 -2.21
CA LYS A 184 -1.86 -25.93 -3.62
C LYS A 184 -0.61 -25.51 -4.39
N ASN A 185 -0.07 -24.34 -4.10
CA ASN A 185 1.08 -23.77 -4.80
C ASN A 185 2.06 -23.15 -3.80
N PRO A 186 3.01 -23.91 -3.25
CA PRO A 186 3.98 -23.41 -2.27
C PRO A 186 4.84 -22.24 -2.78
N ASP A 187 4.97 -22.09 -4.11
CA ASP A 187 5.75 -21.04 -4.76
C ASP A 187 4.86 -19.91 -5.32
N GLN A 188 3.62 -19.77 -4.83
CA GLN A 188 2.68 -18.78 -5.38
C GLN A 188 3.21 -17.36 -5.26
N LEU A 189 3.90 -17.02 -4.18
CA LEU A 189 4.41 -15.67 -3.96
C LEU A 189 5.36 -15.19 -5.07
N VAL A 190 6.17 -16.09 -5.66
CA VAL A 190 7.06 -15.72 -6.78
C VAL A 190 6.29 -15.26 -8.02
N GLN A 191 5.06 -15.77 -8.23
CA GLN A 191 4.24 -15.38 -9.37
C GLN A 191 3.80 -13.91 -9.26
N PHE A 192 3.59 -13.43 -8.05
CA PHE A 192 3.26 -12.03 -7.80
C PHE A 192 4.44 -11.09 -8.07
N LEU A 193 5.70 -11.54 -7.90
CA LEU A 193 6.87 -10.69 -8.15
C LEU A 193 6.91 -10.17 -9.60
N ALA A 194 6.58 -11.03 -10.55
CA ALA A 194 6.59 -10.69 -11.98
C ALA A 194 5.38 -9.83 -12.40
N SER A 195 4.23 -10.06 -11.76
CA SER A 195 2.94 -9.46 -12.14
C SER A 195 2.43 -8.42 -11.13
N PHE A 196 3.23 -8.08 -10.11
CA PHE A 196 2.78 -7.15 -9.07
C PHE A 196 2.43 -5.80 -9.70
N PRO A 197 1.20 -5.28 -9.50
CA PRO A 197 0.77 -4.07 -10.18
C PRO A 197 1.66 -2.89 -9.85
N ARG A 198 1.88 -2.02 -10.82
CA ARG A 198 2.53 -0.72 -10.59
C ARG A 198 1.49 0.33 -10.23
N PRO A 199 1.86 1.43 -9.57
CA PRO A 199 0.94 2.52 -9.25
C PRO A 199 0.09 3.01 -10.44
N VAL A 200 0.66 2.98 -11.65
CA VAL A 200 -0.02 3.39 -12.89
C VAL A 200 -1.23 2.52 -13.25
N ASP A 201 -1.20 1.23 -12.91
CA ASP A 201 -2.24 0.28 -13.28
C ASP A 201 -3.58 0.60 -12.60
N PHE A 202 -3.55 1.37 -11.50
CA PHE A 202 -4.74 1.82 -10.76
C PHE A 202 -5.32 3.15 -11.25
N ARG A 203 -4.59 3.92 -12.05
CA ARG A 203 -5.08 5.22 -12.59
C ARG A 203 -6.15 5.04 -13.65
N SER A 204 -6.10 3.97 -14.42
CA SER A 204 -7.04 3.70 -15.52
C SER A 204 -8.42 3.22 -15.05
N SER A 205 -8.56 2.74 -13.81
CA SER A 205 -9.82 2.21 -13.27
C SER A 205 -10.76 3.29 -12.73
N SER A 206 -10.31 4.52 -12.60
CA SER A 206 -11.09 5.65 -12.04
C SER A 206 -11.87 6.45 -13.08
N ILE A 207 -11.87 6.03 -14.36
CA ILE A 207 -12.60 6.68 -15.47
C ILE A 207 -13.66 5.71 -16.00
N LYS A 208 -14.65 5.40 -15.18
CA LYS A 208 -15.91 4.83 -15.66
C LYS A 208 -17.08 5.38 -14.84
#